data_c23c7c1468f6142ba0a62d0e02f49765
#
_entry.id   c23c7c1468f6142ba0a62d0e02f49765
#
_cell.length_a   1.000
_cell.length_b   1.000
_cell.length_c   1.000
_cell.angle_alpha   90.00
_cell.angle_beta   90.00
_cell.angle_gamma   90.00
#
_symmetry.space_group_name_H-M   'P 1'
#
loop_
_entity.id
_entity.type
_entity.pdbx_description
1 polymer ?
#
loop_
_entity_poly.entity_id
_entity_poly.type
_entity_poly.pdbx_seq_one_letter_code
_entity_poly.pdbx_strand_id
1 'polypeptide(L)'
;TGDYAFLAFKSTDLDVNDILNFLTRYGELNLDEVIDVYKMADTRVLYIDAAEKFFICEYQETFEDILNRFMAAGWKIILTLRTAYRDPFQNSLLHGSKVQTYHVEPVDSDKLSTLSHTYGFQLPQDKRLLDLLCAPFYLGLYLALGNLEDESMRSLNREAFEEKIWNDIIRNNRKRKDNLPTR
;
A
#
# COMPACT_ATOMS: atom_id res chain seq x y z
N THR A 1 -14.69 -24.88 -1.60
CA THR A 1 -13.55 -23.99 -1.28
C THR A 1 -12.52 -24.20 -2.39
N GLY A 2 -12.43 -23.22 -3.31
CA GLY A 2 -11.44 -23.26 -4.38
C GLY A 2 -10.05 -22.86 -3.86
N ASP A 3 -9.00 -23.39 -4.48
CA ASP A 3 -7.63 -23.01 -4.19
C ASP A 3 -7.35 -21.63 -4.78
N TYR A 4 -6.69 -20.76 -4.00
CA TYR A 4 -6.29 -19.44 -4.47
C TYR A 4 -4.81 -19.17 -4.19
N ALA A 5 -4.18 -18.43 -5.08
CA ALA A 5 -2.85 -17.88 -4.92
C ALA A 5 -2.94 -16.34 -4.82
N PHE A 6 -2.25 -15.78 -3.85
CA PHE A 6 -2.17 -14.34 -3.66
C PHE A 6 -0.72 -13.93 -3.43
N LEU A 7 -0.20 -13.09 -4.32
CA LEU A 7 1.13 -12.50 -4.20
C LEU A 7 0.98 -10.99 -4.03
N ALA A 8 1.73 -10.41 -3.11
CA ALA A 8 1.69 -8.98 -2.83
C ALA A 8 3.10 -8.39 -2.84
N PHE A 9 3.28 -7.31 -3.60
CA PHE A 9 4.54 -6.59 -3.72
C PHE A 9 4.31 -5.09 -3.61
N LYS A 10 5.34 -4.36 -3.23
CA LYS A 10 5.39 -2.92 -3.46
C LYS A 10 5.88 -2.66 -4.87
N SER A 11 5.43 -1.59 -5.48
CA SER A 11 5.89 -1.19 -6.81
C SER A 11 7.43 -1.13 -6.92
N THR A 12 8.09 -0.65 -5.86
CA THR A 12 9.56 -0.62 -5.78
C THR A 12 10.24 -1.98 -5.75
N ASP A 13 9.51 -3.06 -5.51
CA ASP A 13 10.07 -4.42 -5.56
C ASP A 13 10.22 -4.92 -6.98
N LEU A 14 9.48 -4.32 -7.92
CA LEU A 14 9.51 -4.61 -9.35
C LEU A 14 10.56 -3.75 -10.10
N ASP A 15 11.18 -2.77 -9.43
CA ASP A 15 12.24 -1.93 -9.99
C ASP A 15 13.58 -2.66 -9.92
N VAL A 16 13.77 -3.61 -10.81
CA VAL A 16 14.96 -4.45 -10.92
C VAL A 16 15.50 -4.44 -12.34
N ASN A 17 16.82 -4.46 -12.49
CA ASN A 17 17.51 -4.39 -13.76
C ASN A 17 17.33 -5.65 -14.65
N ASP A 18 16.94 -6.77 -14.05
CA ASP A 18 16.70 -8.04 -14.73
C ASP A 18 15.53 -8.76 -14.06
N ILE A 19 14.62 -9.27 -14.87
CA ILE A 19 13.45 -10.04 -14.39
C ILE A 19 13.86 -11.27 -13.58
N LEU A 20 15.02 -11.86 -13.84
CA LEU A 20 15.55 -12.97 -13.07
C LEU A 20 15.87 -12.57 -11.63
N ASN A 21 16.13 -11.29 -11.37
CA ASN A 21 16.44 -10.76 -10.06
C ASN A 21 15.19 -10.35 -9.25
N PHE A 22 14.02 -10.36 -9.86
CA PHE A 22 12.78 -9.90 -9.22
C PHE A 22 12.49 -10.63 -7.90
N LEU A 23 12.62 -11.95 -7.89
CA LEU A 23 12.28 -12.78 -6.73
C LEU A 23 13.49 -13.20 -5.88
N THR A 24 14.71 -12.85 -6.25
CA THR A 24 15.93 -13.29 -5.53
C THR A 24 15.98 -12.86 -4.07
N ARG A 25 15.32 -11.74 -3.71
CA ARG A 25 15.16 -11.29 -2.31
C ARG A 25 14.29 -12.20 -1.46
N TYR A 26 13.49 -13.06 -2.08
CA TYR A 26 12.56 -13.99 -1.41
C TYR A 26 13.08 -15.45 -1.46
N GLY A 27 14.22 -15.70 -2.11
CA GLY A 27 14.85 -17.00 -2.25
C GLY A 27 15.44 -17.19 -3.67
N GLU A 28 15.94 -18.38 -3.95
CA GLU A 28 16.42 -18.77 -5.28
C GLU A 28 15.25 -19.16 -6.22
N LEU A 29 14.25 -18.28 -6.32
CA LEU A 29 13.07 -18.48 -7.14
C LEU A 29 13.13 -17.59 -8.38
N ASN A 30 12.75 -18.13 -9.54
CA ASN A 30 12.51 -17.34 -10.72
C ASN A 30 11.00 -17.18 -10.96
N LEU A 31 10.63 -16.18 -11.80
CA LEU A 31 9.24 -15.83 -12.04
C LEU A 31 8.44 -16.97 -12.70
N ASP A 32 9.06 -17.71 -13.64
CA ASP A 32 8.39 -18.78 -14.37
C ASP A 32 8.09 -19.97 -13.44
N GLU A 33 8.99 -20.29 -12.50
CA GLU A 33 8.77 -21.31 -11.47
C GLU A 33 7.59 -20.94 -10.56
N VAL A 34 7.51 -19.68 -10.13
CA VAL A 34 6.39 -19.20 -9.30
C VAL A 34 5.08 -19.28 -10.06
N ILE A 35 5.05 -18.87 -11.32
CA ILE A 35 3.88 -18.97 -12.18
C ILE A 35 3.44 -20.44 -12.33
N ASP A 36 4.39 -21.34 -12.55
CA ASP A 36 4.13 -22.77 -12.71
C ASP A 36 3.60 -23.46 -11.45
N VAL A 37 4.16 -23.11 -10.27
CA VAL A 37 3.70 -23.65 -8.99
C VAL A 37 2.22 -23.34 -8.76
N TYR A 38 1.78 -22.14 -9.12
CA TYR A 38 0.40 -21.69 -8.87
C TYR A 38 -0.54 -21.90 -10.05
N LYS A 39 -0.11 -22.53 -11.15
CA LYS A 39 -0.96 -22.67 -12.34
C LYS A 39 -2.26 -23.45 -12.12
N MET A 40 -2.28 -24.33 -11.10
CA MET A 40 -3.45 -25.15 -10.77
C MET A 40 -4.43 -24.43 -9.82
N ALA A 41 -4.06 -23.28 -9.26
CA ALA A 41 -4.97 -22.52 -8.41
C ALA A 41 -6.13 -21.93 -9.22
N ASP A 42 -7.35 -22.08 -8.72
CA ASP A 42 -8.58 -21.60 -9.37
C ASP A 42 -8.59 -20.07 -9.54
N THR A 43 -8.03 -19.38 -8.58
CA THR A 43 -7.91 -17.92 -8.59
C THR A 43 -6.48 -17.51 -8.25
N ARG A 44 -5.89 -16.69 -9.11
CA ARG A 44 -4.53 -16.17 -8.95
C ARG A 44 -4.58 -14.66 -8.98
N VAL A 45 -4.07 -14.03 -7.95
CA VAL A 45 -4.09 -12.57 -7.78
C VAL A 45 -2.68 -12.06 -7.49
N LEU A 46 -2.23 -11.10 -8.29
CA LEU A 46 -1.07 -10.28 -8.04
C LEU A 46 -1.53 -8.91 -7.56
N TYR A 47 -1.12 -8.53 -6.35
CA TYR A 47 -1.39 -7.22 -5.77
C TYR A 47 -0.12 -6.38 -5.77
N ILE A 48 -0.20 -5.15 -6.29
CA ILE A 48 0.93 -4.21 -6.28
C ILE A 48 0.51 -2.92 -5.61
N ASP A 49 1.20 -2.59 -4.52
CA ASP A 49 0.98 -1.37 -3.76
C ASP A 49 1.76 -0.19 -4.32
N ALA A 50 1.12 0.99 -4.31
CA ALA A 50 1.67 2.25 -4.77
C ALA A 50 2.22 2.18 -6.22
N ALA A 51 1.40 1.64 -7.14
CA ALA A 51 1.78 1.40 -8.54
C ALA A 51 2.19 2.69 -9.28
N GLU A 52 1.77 3.87 -8.83
CA GLU A 52 2.20 5.16 -9.39
C GLU A 52 3.72 5.38 -9.33
N LYS A 53 4.43 4.65 -8.48
CA LYS A 53 5.91 4.70 -8.42
C LYS A 53 6.57 4.15 -9.67
N PHE A 54 5.83 3.42 -10.51
CA PHE A 54 6.28 3.05 -11.86
C PHE A 54 6.90 4.23 -12.61
N PHE A 55 6.29 5.42 -12.52
CA PHE A 55 6.78 6.61 -13.24
C PHE A 55 8.14 7.14 -12.76
N ILE A 56 8.63 6.68 -11.63
CA ILE A 56 9.95 7.02 -11.08
C ILE A 56 10.88 5.81 -10.96
N CYS A 57 10.45 4.63 -11.45
CA CYS A 57 11.30 3.45 -11.54
C CYS A 57 12.40 3.67 -12.57
N GLU A 58 13.59 3.14 -12.29
CA GLU A 58 14.73 3.14 -13.21
C GLU A 58 14.52 2.10 -14.33
N TYR A 59 13.90 0.96 -14.00
CA TYR A 59 13.73 -0.19 -14.89
C TYR A 59 12.26 -0.42 -15.24
N GLN A 60 11.64 0.57 -15.91
CA GLN A 60 10.22 0.51 -16.27
C GLN A 60 9.90 -0.65 -17.21
N GLU A 61 10.78 -0.96 -18.16
CA GLU A 61 10.60 -2.06 -19.11
C GLU A 61 10.51 -3.42 -18.37
N THR A 62 11.37 -3.64 -17.36
CA THR A 62 11.34 -4.87 -16.55
C THR A 62 10.05 -4.93 -15.72
N PHE A 63 9.61 -3.82 -15.18
CA PHE A 63 8.33 -3.73 -14.47
C PHE A 63 7.16 -4.14 -15.38
N GLU A 64 7.11 -3.60 -16.60
CA GLU A 64 6.10 -3.94 -17.60
C GLU A 64 6.16 -5.43 -17.98
N ASP A 65 7.35 -5.98 -18.20
CA ASP A 65 7.53 -7.39 -18.56
C ASP A 65 7.05 -8.33 -17.44
N ILE A 66 7.33 -8.00 -16.18
CA ILE A 66 6.82 -8.75 -15.02
C ILE A 66 5.29 -8.78 -15.03
N LEU A 67 4.64 -7.62 -15.20
CA LEU A 67 3.17 -7.56 -15.25
C LEU A 67 2.60 -8.37 -16.42
N ASN A 68 3.20 -8.21 -17.61
CA ASN A 68 2.75 -8.90 -18.82
C ASN A 68 2.86 -10.43 -18.68
N ARG A 69 3.90 -10.95 -18.04
CA ARG A 69 4.05 -12.38 -17.79
C ARG A 69 2.98 -12.91 -16.84
N PHE A 70 2.69 -12.21 -15.76
CA PHE A 70 1.59 -12.57 -14.87
C PHE A 70 0.23 -12.53 -15.58
N MET A 71 -0.04 -11.47 -16.35
CA MET A 71 -1.28 -11.35 -17.13
C MET A 71 -1.41 -12.48 -18.15
N ALA A 72 -0.35 -12.77 -18.91
CA ALA A 72 -0.32 -13.87 -19.89
C ALA A 72 -0.56 -15.24 -19.25
N ALA A 73 -0.11 -15.42 -18.00
CA ALA A 73 -0.36 -16.62 -17.21
C ALA A 73 -1.76 -16.64 -16.54
N GLY A 74 -2.62 -15.66 -16.83
CA GLY A 74 -3.99 -15.60 -16.34
C GLY A 74 -4.16 -15.13 -14.90
N TRP A 75 -3.17 -14.42 -14.34
CA TRP A 75 -3.30 -13.78 -13.07
C TRP A 75 -4.18 -12.51 -13.16
N LYS A 76 -5.02 -12.29 -12.16
CA LYS A 76 -5.72 -11.03 -11.97
C LYS A 76 -4.78 -10.04 -11.30
N ILE A 77 -4.64 -8.85 -11.86
CA ILE A 77 -3.77 -7.81 -11.31
C ILE A 77 -4.62 -6.81 -10.53
N ILE A 78 -4.26 -6.57 -9.29
CA ILE A 78 -4.84 -5.51 -8.46
C ILE A 78 -3.74 -4.48 -8.19
N LEU A 79 -4.01 -3.24 -8.55
CA LEU A 79 -3.08 -2.13 -8.38
C LEU A 79 -3.69 -1.08 -7.45
N THR A 80 -2.94 -0.62 -6.45
CA THR A 80 -3.30 0.60 -5.73
C THR A 80 -2.48 1.75 -6.27
N LEU A 81 -3.13 2.88 -6.47
CA LEU A 81 -2.47 4.11 -6.93
C LEU A 81 -3.26 5.35 -6.48
N ARG A 82 -2.60 6.47 -6.42
CA ARG A 82 -3.25 7.75 -6.16
C ARG A 82 -4.09 8.15 -7.37
N THR A 83 -5.28 8.70 -7.13
CA THR A 83 -6.26 9.08 -8.18
C THR A 83 -5.65 9.93 -9.30
N ALA A 84 -4.72 10.84 -8.97
CA ALA A 84 -4.05 11.69 -9.96
C ALA A 84 -3.23 10.91 -11.00
N TYR A 85 -2.81 9.68 -10.68
CA TYR A 85 -2.00 8.85 -11.58
C TYR A 85 -2.82 7.83 -12.37
N ARG A 86 -4.14 7.73 -12.14
CA ARG A 86 -4.99 6.76 -12.82
C ARG A 86 -4.89 6.83 -14.34
N ASP A 87 -5.17 8.01 -14.90
CA ASP A 87 -5.22 8.19 -16.35
C ASP A 87 -3.83 8.06 -17.01
N PRO A 88 -2.75 8.68 -16.48
CA PRO A 88 -1.39 8.39 -16.94
C PRO A 88 -1.05 6.90 -16.93
N PHE A 89 -1.36 6.19 -15.83
CA PHE A 89 -1.04 4.78 -15.67
C PHE A 89 -1.82 3.89 -16.65
N GLN A 90 -3.12 4.16 -16.83
CA GLN A 90 -3.96 3.43 -17.77
C GLN A 90 -3.50 3.63 -19.22
N ASN A 91 -3.07 4.82 -19.59
CA ASN A 91 -2.63 5.13 -20.95
C ASN A 91 -1.24 4.60 -21.28
N SER A 92 -0.36 4.44 -20.29
CA SER A 92 0.98 3.89 -20.49
C SER A 92 1.01 2.36 -20.35
N LEU A 93 0.76 1.86 -19.15
CA LEU A 93 1.02 0.47 -18.79
C LEU A 93 -0.14 -0.48 -19.11
N LEU A 94 -1.38 0.00 -19.05
CA LEU A 94 -2.58 -0.81 -19.21
C LEU A 94 -3.32 -0.53 -20.52
N HIS A 95 -2.64 0.06 -21.49
CA HIS A 95 -3.23 0.40 -22.79
C HIS A 95 -3.84 -0.86 -23.45
N GLY A 96 -5.13 -0.78 -23.80
CA GLY A 96 -5.87 -1.91 -24.39
C GLY A 96 -6.35 -2.97 -23.40
N SER A 97 -5.99 -2.89 -22.13
CA SER A 97 -6.46 -3.81 -21.10
C SER A 97 -7.85 -3.43 -20.58
N LYS A 98 -8.66 -4.43 -20.24
CA LYS A 98 -9.96 -4.19 -19.58
C LYS A 98 -9.71 -3.91 -18.09
N VAL A 99 -9.85 -2.64 -17.69
CA VAL A 99 -9.62 -2.18 -16.33
C VAL A 99 -10.94 -1.89 -15.63
N GLN A 100 -11.08 -2.37 -14.39
CA GLN A 100 -12.16 -1.98 -13.49
C GLN A 100 -11.57 -1.11 -12.37
N THR A 101 -12.11 0.07 -12.18
CA THR A 101 -11.63 1.04 -11.18
C THR A 101 -12.57 1.07 -9.99
N TYR A 102 -11.99 0.99 -8.79
CA TYR A 102 -12.68 1.19 -7.52
C TYR A 102 -12.06 2.39 -6.80
N HIS A 103 -12.91 3.30 -6.35
CA HIS A 103 -12.47 4.42 -5.52
C HIS A 103 -12.59 4.05 -4.05
N VAL A 104 -11.53 4.29 -3.30
CA VAL A 104 -11.57 4.21 -1.84
C VAL A 104 -11.96 5.59 -1.33
N GLU A 105 -13.22 5.71 -0.91
CA GLU A 105 -13.74 6.95 -0.35
C GLU A 105 -13.18 7.21 1.05
N PRO A 106 -13.01 8.48 1.44
CA PRO A 106 -12.73 8.83 2.82
C PRO A 106 -13.78 8.22 3.77
N VAL A 107 -13.36 7.92 4.99
CA VAL A 107 -14.28 7.49 6.04
C VAL A 107 -15.14 8.68 6.44
N ASP A 108 -16.46 8.59 6.34
CA ASP A 108 -17.35 9.65 6.85
C ASP A 108 -17.37 9.65 8.39
N SER A 109 -17.86 10.75 8.98
CA SER A 109 -17.90 10.92 10.44
C SER A 109 -18.70 9.85 11.17
N ASP A 110 -19.77 9.34 10.54
CA ASP A 110 -20.64 8.31 11.14
C ASP A 110 -19.94 6.95 11.14
N LYS A 111 -19.26 6.62 10.06
CA LYS A 111 -18.41 5.42 9.99
C LYS A 111 -17.24 5.52 10.95
N LEU A 112 -16.59 6.70 11.07
CA LEU A 112 -15.51 6.92 12.03
C LEU A 112 -15.98 6.68 13.46
N SER A 113 -17.18 7.15 13.80
CA SER A 113 -17.82 6.90 15.09
C SER A 113 -18.10 5.41 15.31
N THR A 114 -18.63 4.73 14.31
CA THR A 114 -18.88 3.29 14.34
C THR A 114 -17.58 2.49 14.54
N LEU A 115 -16.52 2.85 13.82
CA LEU A 115 -15.20 2.23 13.97
C LEU A 115 -14.63 2.44 15.37
N SER A 116 -14.76 3.66 15.92
CA SER A 116 -14.35 3.97 17.30
C SER A 116 -15.03 3.05 18.32
N HIS A 117 -16.34 2.89 18.22
CA HIS A 117 -17.09 1.97 19.10
C HIS A 117 -16.69 0.50 18.88
N THR A 118 -16.55 0.07 17.64
CA THR A 118 -16.26 -1.34 17.31
C THR A 118 -14.87 -1.77 17.76
N TYR A 119 -13.88 -0.88 17.60
CA TYR A 119 -12.47 -1.17 17.90
C TYR A 119 -11.96 -0.56 19.22
N GLY A 120 -12.82 0.13 19.97
CA GLY A 120 -12.54 0.60 21.32
C GLY A 120 -11.53 1.74 21.40
N PHE A 121 -11.44 2.61 20.39
CA PHE A 121 -10.55 3.77 20.45
C PHE A 121 -11.31 5.07 20.69
N GLN A 122 -10.66 6.03 21.38
CA GLN A 122 -11.24 7.34 21.67
C GLN A 122 -11.12 8.27 20.46
N LEU A 123 -12.21 8.97 20.12
CA LEU A 123 -12.17 10.04 19.11
C LEU A 123 -11.78 11.38 19.77
N PRO A 124 -10.97 12.21 19.08
CA PRO A 124 -10.64 13.54 19.55
C PRO A 124 -11.87 14.45 19.55
N GLN A 125 -11.89 15.46 20.43
CA GLN A 125 -12.92 16.49 20.45
C GLN A 125 -12.67 17.61 19.43
N ASP A 126 -11.44 17.75 18.96
CA ASP A 126 -11.07 18.75 17.94
C ASP A 126 -11.65 18.38 16.59
N LYS A 127 -12.58 19.20 16.08
CA LYS A 127 -13.25 18.96 14.81
C LYS A 127 -12.28 18.90 13.62
N ARG A 128 -11.22 19.75 13.62
CA ARG A 128 -10.24 19.78 12.53
C ARG A 128 -9.42 18.49 12.52
N LEU A 129 -9.17 17.89 13.68
CA LEU A 129 -8.54 16.58 13.77
C LEU A 129 -9.51 15.48 13.34
N LEU A 130 -10.77 15.52 13.75
CA LEU A 130 -11.78 14.55 13.27
C LEU A 130 -11.90 14.57 11.76
N ASP A 131 -11.98 15.74 11.13
CA ASP A 131 -12.05 15.89 9.67
C ASP A 131 -10.78 15.30 9.00
N LEU A 132 -9.61 15.45 9.62
CA LEU A 132 -8.36 14.85 9.13
C LEU A 132 -8.37 13.31 9.24
N LEU A 133 -8.93 12.77 10.33
CA LEU A 133 -9.03 11.32 10.55
C LEU A 133 -10.01 10.61 9.60
N CYS A 134 -10.86 11.35 8.90
CA CYS A 134 -11.66 10.79 7.81
C CYS A 134 -10.79 10.26 6.66
N ALA A 135 -9.55 10.70 6.53
CA ALA A 135 -8.59 10.09 5.62
C ALA A 135 -7.93 8.85 6.27
N PRO A 136 -8.05 7.64 5.68
CA PRO A 136 -7.56 6.38 6.27
C PRO A 136 -6.08 6.42 6.68
N PHE A 137 -5.25 7.13 5.94
CA PHE A 137 -3.83 7.31 6.26
C PHE A 137 -3.63 7.97 7.64
N TYR A 138 -4.33 9.08 7.90
CA TYR A 138 -4.21 9.79 9.19
C TYR A 138 -4.87 9.02 10.32
N LEU A 139 -5.97 8.31 10.04
CA LEU A 139 -6.57 7.40 11.01
C LEU A 139 -5.58 6.30 11.43
N GLY A 140 -4.90 5.69 10.48
CA GLY A 140 -3.86 4.70 10.76
C GLY A 140 -2.73 5.26 11.64
N LEU A 141 -2.26 6.48 11.34
CA LEU A 141 -1.25 7.16 12.16
C LEU A 141 -1.77 7.49 13.57
N TYR A 142 -3.02 7.94 13.69
CA TYR A 142 -3.66 8.23 14.97
C TYR A 142 -3.73 6.98 15.85
N LEU A 143 -4.14 5.86 15.29
CA LEU A 143 -4.21 4.57 15.99
C LEU A 143 -2.82 4.05 16.39
N ALA A 144 -1.79 4.36 15.63
CA ALA A 144 -0.41 3.96 15.93
C ALA A 144 0.24 4.81 17.04
N LEU A 145 -0.26 6.02 17.33
CA LEU A 145 0.34 6.93 18.29
C LEU A 145 -0.08 6.73 19.74
N GLY A 146 -1.18 6.01 20.00
CA GLY A 146 -1.76 5.98 21.32
C GLY A 146 -2.08 4.59 21.87
N ASN A 147 -2.16 4.49 23.21
CA ASN A 147 -3.00 3.51 23.84
C ASN A 147 -4.44 3.87 23.47
N LEU A 148 -5.14 3.02 22.78
CA LEU A 148 -6.46 3.27 22.20
C LEU A 148 -7.51 3.73 23.23
N GLU A 149 -7.29 3.43 24.52
CA GLU A 149 -8.17 3.78 25.66
C GLU A 149 -7.72 5.05 26.42
N ASP A 150 -6.62 5.70 26.00
CA ASP A 150 -6.06 6.83 26.73
C ASP A 150 -6.94 8.09 26.54
N GLU A 151 -7.43 8.63 27.66
CA GLU A 151 -8.20 9.90 27.69
C GLU A 151 -7.43 11.09 27.10
N SER A 152 -6.09 11.03 27.07
CA SER A 152 -5.25 12.03 26.43
C SER A 152 -5.50 12.15 24.93
N MET A 153 -5.93 11.06 24.27
CA MET A 153 -6.29 11.07 22.86
C MET A 153 -7.55 11.90 22.60
N ARG A 154 -8.47 11.97 23.57
CA ARG A 154 -9.69 12.75 23.47
C ARG A 154 -9.44 14.25 23.47
N SER A 155 -8.43 14.71 24.20
CA SER A 155 -8.02 16.12 24.28
C SER A 155 -7.01 16.54 23.21
N LEU A 156 -6.58 15.59 22.35
CA LEU A 156 -5.61 15.86 21.29
C LEU A 156 -6.22 16.79 20.24
N ASN A 157 -5.53 17.87 19.91
CA ASN A 157 -5.87 18.74 18.80
C ASN A 157 -5.01 18.45 17.58
N ARG A 158 -5.36 19.03 16.43
CA ARG A 158 -4.68 18.80 15.16
C ARG A 158 -3.19 19.16 15.23
N GLU A 159 -2.84 20.29 15.80
CA GLU A 159 -1.46 20.78 15.87
C GLU A 159 -0.59 19.83 16.69
N ALA A 160 -1.05 19.41 17.86
CA ALA A 160 -0.34 18.45 18.71
C ALA A 160 -0.22 17.06 18.07
N PHE A 161 -1.24 16.64 17.30
CA PHE A 161 -1.19 15.42 16.52
C PHE A 161 -0.13 15.47 15.42
N GLU A 162 -0.09 16.54 14.62
CA GLU A 162 0.89 16.74 13.56
C GLU A 162 2.32 16.80 14.14
N GLU A 163 2.52 17.46 15.28
CA GLU A 163 3.81 17.51 15.98
C GLU A 163 4.24 16.12 16.47
N LYS A 164 3.31 15.37 17.04
CA LYS A 164 3.57 14.01 17.53
C LYS A 164 3.96 13.06 16.37
N ILE A 165 3.25 13.12 15.24
CA ILE A 165 3.61 12.38 14.02
C ILE A 165 5.02 12.76 13.56
N TRP A 166 5.32 14.05 13.50
CA TRP A 166 6.63 14.52 13.06
C TRP A 166 7.76 13.97 13.95
N ASN A 167 7.58 14.05 15.25
CA ASN A 167 8.61 13.62 16.21
C ASN A 167 8.74 12.09 16.25
N ASP A 168 7.64 11.37 16.37
CA ASP A 168 7.67 9.93 16.65
C ASP A 168 7.85 9.09 15.38
N ILE A 169 7.27 9.50 14.26
CA ILE A 169 7.29 8.71 13.03
C ILE A 169 8.36 9.21 12.07
N ILE A 170 8.40 10.51 11.80
CA ILE A 170 9.29 11.06 10.77
C ILE A 170 10.73 11.20 11.29
N ARG A 171 10.90 11.83 12.45
CA ARG A 171 12.23 12.09 13.03
C ARG A 171 12.92 10.83 13.53
N ASN A 172 12.18 9.90 14.14
CA ASN A 172 12.75 8.65 14.65
C ASN A 172 13.07 7.66 13.53
N ASN A 173 12.32 7.65 12.43
CA ASN A 173 12.65 6.83 11.25
C ASN A 173 13.91 7.34 10.52
N ARG A 174 14.18 8.64 10.50
CA ARG A 174 15.45 9.18 9.99
C ARG A 174 16.64 8.69 10.83
N LYS A 175 16.56 8.77 12.16
CA LYS A 175 17.61 8.28 13.07
C LYS A 175 17.88 6.76 12.92
N ARG A 176 16.86 5.96 12.60
CA ARG A 176 17.04 4.52 12.35
C ARG A 176 17.78 4.23 11.05
N LYS A 177 17.57 5.04 10.01
CA LYS A 177 18.30 4.90 8.73
C LYS A 177 19.78 5.31 8.85
N ASP A 178 20.06 6.35 9.64
CA ASP A 178 21.44 6.84 9.86
C ASP A 178 22.28 5.89 10.71
N ASN A 179 21.68 4.95 11.44
CA ASN A 179 22.34 3.96 12.30
C ASN A 179 22.46 2.57 11.64
N LEU A 180 22.11 2.41 10.38
CA LEU A 180 22.39 1.16 9.65
C LEU A 180 23.88 1.13 9.29
N PRO A 181 24.63 0.07 9.70
CA PRO A 181 26.03 -0.07 9.30
C PRO A 181 26.11 -0.12 7.78
N THR A 182 26.86 0.80 7.20
CA THR A 182 27.29 0.75 5.80
C THR A 182 28.04 -0.56 5.59
N ARG A 183 27.43 -1.50 4.86
CA ARG A 183 28.12 -2.68 4.33
C ARG A 183 28.79 -2.37 3.03
#